data_b22f86c3282b0901edcac32fd8e402cb
#
_entry.id   b22f86c3282b0901edcac32fd8e402cb
#
_cell.length_a   1.000
_cell.length_b   1.000
_cell.length_c   1.000
_cell.angle_alpha   90.00
_cell.angle_beta   90.00
_cell.angle_gamma   90.00
#
_symmetry.space_group_name_H-M   'P 1'
#
loop_
_entity.id
_entity.type
_entity.pdbx_description
1 polymer ?
#
loop_
_entity_poly.entity_id
_entity_poly.type
_entity_poly.pdbx_seq_one_letter_code
_entity_poly.pdbx_strand_id
1 'polypeptide(L)'
;VGAFRAACSAADAFLITVPSYHGAIPGGLKNALDFIDLPHAGGKPFALIGIAGGDAEPGVTDTARVMRHIGGIAAVPDVVISRASEHWGPGDQPANASVKIAIAKVAEDLVAMAELRAAGKLPQP
;
A
#
# COMPACT_ATOMS: atom_id res chain seq x y z
N VAL A 1 15.19 8.32 10.62
CA VAL A 1 14.12 9.20 10.10
C VAL A 1 14.57 9.87 8.79
N GLY A 2 15.73 10.54 8.76
CA GLY A 2 16.19 11.28 7.56
C GLY A 2 16.29 10.43 6.29
N ALA A 3 16.94 9.26 6.35
CA ALA A 3 17.05 8.34 5.21
C ALA A 3 15.68 7.84 4.72
N PHE A 4 14.75 7.56 5.65
CA PHE A 4 13.39 7.15 5.30
C PHE A 4 12.63 8.26 4.57
N ARG A 5 12.67 9.49 5.07
CA ARG A 5 12.07 10.65 4.40
C ARG A 5 12.65 10.87 3.00
N ALA A 6 13.98 10.77 2.87
CA ALA A 6 14.65 10.92 1.58
C ALA A 6 14.19 9.84 0.58
N ALA A 7 14.10 8.59 1.02
CA ALA A 7 13.58 7.50 0.19
C ALA A 7 12.12 7.74 -0.23
N CYS A 8 11.26 8.16 0.70
CA CYS A 8 9.87 8.50 0.39
C CYS A 8 9.77 9.66 -0.60
N SER A 9 10.62 10.69 -0.46
CA SER A 9 10.65 11.81 -1.41
C SER A 9 11.08 11.38 -2.81
N ALA A 10 12.05 10.47 -2.91
CA ALA A 10 12.56 9.95 -4.18
C ALA A 10 11.64 8.93 -4.86
N ALA A 11 10.74 8.29 -4.13
CA ALA A 11 9.80 7.31 -4.67
C ALA A 11 8.78 7.96 -5.61
N ASP A 12 8.41 7.27 -6.68
CA ASP A 12 7.36 7.69 -7.63
C ASP A 12 5.97 7.23 -7.21
N ALA A 13 5.89 6.14 -6.44
CA ALA A 13 4.67 5.55 -5.92
C ALA A 13 4.95 4.78 -4.62
N PHE A 14 3.88 4.34 -3.92
CA PHE A 14 3.97 3.53 -2.71
C PHE A 14 3.16 2.26 -2.85
N LEU A 15 3.82 1.10 -2.75
CA LEU A 15 3.14 -0.18 -2.50
C LEU A 15 3.39 -0.55 -1.03
N ILE A 16 2.30 -0.62 -0.26
CA ILE A 16 2.39 -0.81 1.19
C ILE A 16 1.71 -2.12 1.58
N THR A 17 2.46 -3.02 2.21
CA THR A 17 1.87 -4.21 2.83
C THR A 17 1.39 -3.89 4.23
N VAL A 18 0.16 -4.28 4.53
CA VAL A 18 -0.55 -3.93 5.76
C VAL A 18 -0.98 -5.20 6.49
N PRO A 19 -0.17 -5.72 7.44
CA PRO A 19 -0.68 -6.74 8.33
C PRO A 19 -1.70 -6.11 9.27
N SER A 20 -2.96 -6.54 9.18
CA SER A 20 -4.02 -6.02 10.06
C SER A 20 -3.96 -6.72 11.41
N TYR A 21 -3.38 -6.06 12.40
CA TYR A 21 -3.33 -6.55 13.78
C TYR A 21 -4.45 -5.92 14.62
N HIS A 22 -5.24 -6.77 15.27
CA HIS A 22 -6.35 -6.32 16.13
C HIS A 22 -7.33 -5.36 15.42
N GLY A 23 -7.55 -5.58 14.12
CA GLY A 23 -8.49 -4.79 13.35
C GLY A 23 -8.06 -3.34 13.08
N ALA A 24 -6.75 -3.07 12.96
CA ALA A 24 -6.23 -1.73 12.74
C ALA A 24 -4.91 -1.73 11.95
N ILE A 25 -4.47 -0.54 11.57
CA ILE A 25 -3.11 -0.31 11.05
C ILE A 25 -2.07 -0.75 12.07
N PRO A 26 -1.01 -1.49 11.68
CA PRO A 26 0.06 -1.87 12.59
C PRO A 26 0.76 -0.66 13.20
N GLY A 27 1.04 -0.69 14.50
CA GLY A 27 1.71 0.41 15.19
C GLY A 27 3.04 0.81 14.57
N GLY A 28 3.85 -0.17 14.12
CA GLY A 28 5.11 0.12 13.41
C GLY A 28 4.92 0.85 12.08
N LEU A 29 3.90 0.47 11.29
CA LEU A 29 3.57 1.16 10.05
C LEU A 29 3.04 2.57 10.35
N LYS A 30 2.12 2.71 11.30
CA LYS A 30 1.60 4.04 11.69
C LYS A 30 2.72 4.95 12.16
N ASN A 31 3.63 4.46 13.00
CA ASN A 31 4.80 5.21 13.43
C ASN A 31 5.70 5.64 12.27
N ALA A 32 5.90 4.79 11.27
CA ALA A 32 6.67 5.16 10.07
C ALA A 32 5.97 6.28 9.27
N LEU A 33 4.66 6.16 9.07
CA LEU A 33 3.86 7.15 8.34
C LEU A 33 3.78 8.51 9.06
N ASP A 34 3.92 8.54 10.39
CA ASP A 34 3.96 9.79 11.17
C ASP A 34 5.23 10.63 10.91
N PHE A 35 6.25 10.06 10.27
CA PHE A 35 7.45 10.79 9.87
C PHE A 35 7.39 11.39 8.47
N ILE A 36 6.34 11.13 7.68
CA ILE A 36 6.17 11.66 6.34
C ILE A 36 4.91 12.52 6.24
N ASP A 37 4.88 13.41 5.24
CA ASP A 37 3.79 14.35 5.03
C ASP A 37 3.74 14.73 3.54
N LEU A 38 2.92 15.71 3.16
CA LEU A 38 2.74 16.23 1.80
C LEU A 38 4.03 16.33 0.97
N PRO A 39 5.16 16.86 1.49
CA PRO A 39 6.40 16.92 0.70
C PRO A 39 6.97 15.57 0.29
N HIS A 40 6.57 14.48 0.97
CA HIS A 40 7.08 13.13 0.74
C HIS A 40 6.11 12.26 -0.06
N ALA A 41 4.80 12.40 0.18
CA ALA A 41 3.76 11.53 -0.36
C ALA A 41 2.74 12.26 -1.25
N GLY A 42 2.69 13.59 -1.20
CA GLY A 42 1.69 14.38 -1.92
C GLY A 42 1.71 14.15 -3.44
N GLY A 43 0.54 13.89 -4.01
CA GLY A 43 0.36 13.63 -5.43
C GLY A 43 0.95 12.31 -5.93
N LYS A 44 1.47 11.46 -5.06
CA LYS A 44 2.02 10.14 -5.45
C LYS A 44 0.95 9.06 -5.37
N PRO A 45 0.85 8.19 -6.39
CA PRO A 45 -0.04 7.05 -6.34
C PRO A 45 0.38 6.06 -5.25
N PHE A 46 -0.60 5.45 -4.60
CA PHE A 46 -0.35 4.36 -3.67
C PHE A 46 -1.36 3.22 -3.87
N ALA A 47 -0.95 2.03 -3.47
CA ALA A 47 -1.77 0.83 -3.37
C ALA A 47 -1.42 0.07 -2.09
N LEU A 48 -2.40 -0.65 -1.56
CA LEU A 48 -2.26 -1.42 -0.33
C LEU A 48 -2.48 -2.92 -0.58
N ILE A 49 -1.71 -3.73 0.11
CA ILE A 49 -1.93 -5.17 0.19
C ILE A 49 -2.16 -5.51 1.66
N GLY A 50 -3.42 -5.67 2.04
CA GLY A 50 -3.80 -6.09 3.38
C GLY A 50 -3.67 -7.59 3.57
N ILE A 51 -3.17 -8.01 4.72
CA ILE A 51 -3.05 -9.42 5.07
C ILE A 51 -3.39 -9.63 6.55
N ALA A 52 -4.18 -10.65 6.88
CA ALA A 52 -4.49 -11.00 8.26
C ALA A 52 -4.89 -12.47 8.40
N GLY A 53 -4.74 -13.01 9.61
CA GLY A 53 -5.32 -14.31 9.98
C GLY A 53 -6.85 -14.27 10.10
N GLY A 54 -7.42 -13.11 10.42
CA GLY A 54 -8.84 -12.79 10.40
C GLY A 54 -9.20 -11.89 9.24
N ASP A 55 -9.86 -10.77 9.52
CA ASP A 55 -10.23 -9.75 8.54
C ASP A 55 -9.09 -8.74 8.34
N ALA A 56 -8.67 -8.55 7.09
CA ALA A 56 -7.60 -7.62 6.73
C ALA A 56 -8.12 -6.22 6.38
N GLU A 57 -9.39 -6.06 6.06
CA GLU A 57 -10.00 -4.80 5.60
C GLU A 57 -9.80 -3.62 6.56
N PRO A 58 -9.96 -3.75 7.90
CA PRO A 58 -9.83 -2.59 8.77
C PRO A 58 -8.44 -1.96 8.75
N GLY A 59 -7.37 -2.77 8.70
CA GLY A 59 -6.00 -2.26 8.60
C GLY A 59 -5.74 -1.53 7.27
N VAL A 60 -6.30 -2.03 6.17
CA VAL A 60 -6.23 -1.39 4.84
C VAL A 60 -6.97 -0.05 4.87
N THR A 61 -8.20 -0.03 5.35
CA THR A 61 -9.02 1.20 5.46
C THR A 61 -8.32 2.28 6.29
N ASP A 62 -7.75 1.91 7.44
CA ASP A 62 -6.99 2.85 8.29
C ASP A 62 -5.76 3.40 7.58
N THR A 63 -4.99 2.52 6.92
CA THR A 63 -3.78 2.93 6.19
C THR A 63 -4.13 3.84 5.01
N ALA A 64 -5.18 3.51 4.24
CA ALA A 64 -5.65 4.33 3.14
C ALA A 64 -6.08 5.73 3.61
N ARG A 65 -6.73 5.83 4.77
CA ARG A 65 -7.11 7.11 5.38
C ARG A 65 -5.88 7.96 5.71
N VAL A 66 -4.85 7.35 6.31
CA VAL A 66 -3.60 8.05 6.62
C VAL A 66 -2.91 8.51 5.34
N MET A 67 -2.74 7.62 4.34
CA MET A 67 -2.09 7.96 3.07
C MET A 67 -2.80 9.10 2.33
N ARG A 68 -4.14 9.09 2.29
CA ARG A 68 -4.92 10.20 1.70
C ARG A 68 -4.74 11.50 2.48
N HIS A 69 -4.65 11.43 3.81
CA HIS A 69 -4.45 12.63 4.65
C HIS A 69 -3.12 13.32 4.36
N ILE A 70 -2.06 12.55 4.07
CA ILE A 70 -0.74 13.08 3.69
C ILE A 70 -0.60 13.31 2.17
N GLY A 71 -1.71 13.35 1.44
CA GLY A 71 -1.79 13.74 0.04
C GLY A 71 -1.54 12.62 -0.98
N GLY A 72 -1.43 11.37 -0.57
CA GLY A 72 -1.32 10.24 -1.48
C GLY A 72 -2.60 10.02 -2.29
N ILE A 73 -2.45 9.54 -3.53
CA ILE A 73 -3.55 9.26 -4.45
C ILE A 73 -3.82 7.75 -4.48
N ALA A 74 -5.01 7.32 -4.04
CA ALA A 74 -5.47 5.94 -4.20
C ALA A 74 -5.82 5.69 -5.67
N ALA A 75 -4.83 5.26 -6.44
CA ALA A 75 -4.90 5.21 -7.91
C ALA A 75 -5.30 3.84 -8.47
N VAL A 76 -5.20 2.80 -7.66
CA VAL A 76 -5.54 1.42 -8.03
C VAL A 76 -6.29 0.75 -6.88
N PRO A 77 -7.09 -0.29 -7.15
CA PRO A 77 -7.76 -1.05 -6.09
C PRO A 77 -6.77 -1.71 -5.14
N ASP A 78 -7.06 -1.68 -3.85
CA ASP A 78 -6.30 -2.40 -2.85
C ASP A 78 -6.55 -3.92 -2.94
N VAL A 79 -5.57 -4.72 -2.51
CA VAL A 79 -5.71 -6.19 -2.38
C VAL A 79 -5.91 -6.52 -0.91
N VAL A 80 -7.01 -7.21 -0.59
CA VAL A 80 -7.34 -7.61 0.79
C VAL A 80 -7.30 -9.13 0.91
N ILE A 81 -6.40 -9.64 1.73
CA ILE A 81 -6.17 -11.07 1.92
C ILE A 81 -6.52 -11.42 3.37
N SER A 82 -7.82 -11.59 3.62
CA SER A 82 -8.32 -12.09 4.90
C SER A 82 -8.12 -13.60 5.01
N ARG A 83 -8.04 -14.14 6.22
CA ARG A 83 -7.78 -15.57 6.49
C ARG A 83 -6.57 -16.12 5.71
N ALA A 84 -5.45 -15.42 5.84
CA ALA A 84 -4.24 -15.66 5.04
C ALA A 84 -3.79 -17.14 5.00
N SER A 85 -3.99 -17.91 6.08
CA SER A 85 -3.67 -19.33 6.14
C SER A 85 -4.41 -20.20 5.11
N GLU A 86 -5.55 -19.75 4.61
CA GLU A 86 -6.32 -20.45 3.58
C GLU A 86 -5.72 -20.23 2.17
N HIS A 87 -4.85 -19.27 2.01
CA HIS A 87 -4.26 -18.85 0.73
C HIS A 87 -2.78 -19.23 0.57
N TRP A 88 -2.10 -19.59 1.67
CA TRP A 88 -0.70 -20.03 1.67
C TRP A 88 -0.58 -21.52 1.92
N GLY A 89 0.33 -22.17 1.19
CA GLY A 89 0.82 -23.53 1.43
C GLY A 89 2.22 -23.49 2.06
N PRO A 90 2.91 -24.64 2.04
CA PRO A 90 4.34 -24.68 2.39
C PRO A 90 5.14 -23.83 1.41
N GLY A 91 5.85 -22.82 1.90
CA GLY A 91 6.70 -21.93 1.09
C GLY A 91 6.33 -20.45 1.19
N ASP A 92 7.08 -19.63 0.46
CA ASP A 92 7.02 -18.17 0.55
C ASP A 92 6.00 -17.53 -0.40
N GLN A 93 5.32 -18.32 -1.23
CA GLN A 93 4.37 -17.84 -2.22
C GLN A 93 2.95 -18.25 -1.87
N PRO A 94 1.93 -17.44 -2.15
CA PRO A 94 0.55 -17.87 -2.03
C PRO A 94 0.31 -19.13 -2.88
N ALA A 95 -0.35 -20.13 -2.32
CA ALA A 95 -0.82 -21.29 -3.08
C ALA A 95 -2.03 -20.95 -3.94
N ASN A 96 -2.84 -19.99 -3.52
CA ASN A 96 -4.04 -19.54 -4.23
C ASN A 96 -3.66 -18.70 -5.47
N ALA A 97 -4.02 -19.20 -6.66
CA ALA A 97 -3.70 -18.53 -7.93
C ALA A 97 -4.34 -17.14 -8.06
N SER A 98 -5.57 -16.96 -7.57
CA SER A 98 -6.25 -15.67 -7.62
C SER A 98 -5.52 -14.61 -6.78
N VAL A 99 -4.98 -14.99 -5.62
CA VAL A 99 -4.18 -14.10 -4.77
C VAL A 99 -2.87 -13.72 -5.48
N LYS A 100 -2.18 -14.68 -6.12
CA LYS A 100 -0.98 -14.38 -6.93
C LYS A 100 -1.26 -13.37 -8.02
N ILE A 101 -2.34 -13.59 -8.77
CA ILE A 101 -2.75 -12.70 -9.87
C ILE A 101 -3.07 -11.30 -9.32
N ALA A 102 -3.81 -11.20 -8.23
CA ALA A 102 -4.17 -9.92 -7.63
C ALA A 102 -2.94 -9.13 -7.16
N ILE A 103 -1.98 -9.80 -6.51
CA ILE A 103 -0.72 -9.16 -6.07
C ILE A 103 0.10 -8.67 -7.28
N ALA A 104 0.24 -9.48 -8.32
CA ALA A 104 0.97 -9.08 -9.52
C ALA A 104 0.29 -7.89 -10.20
N LYS A 105 -1.04 -7.97 -10.36
CA LYS A 105 -1.80 -6.91 -11.03
C LYS A 105 -1.74 -5.57 -10.28
N VAL A 106 -1.87 -5.54 -8.97
CA VAL A 106 -1.80 -4.27 -8.23
C VAL A 106 -0.43 -3.60 -8.39
N ALA A 107 0.65 -4.39 -8.45
CA ALA A 107 1.99 -3.86 -8.68
C ALA A 107 2.14 -3.30 -10.10
N GLU A 108 1.68 -4.03 -11.13
CA GLU A 108 1.69 -3.57 -12.53
C GLU A 108 0.86 -2.29 -12.71
N ASP A 109 -0.35 -2.26 -12.17
CA ASP A 109 -1.24 -1.09 -12.26
C ASP A 109 -0.63 0.13 -11.53
N LEU A 110 0.02 -0.09 -10.39
CA LEU A 110 0.67 0.99 -9.65
C LEU A 110 1.86 1.58 -10.43
N VAL A 111 2.66 0.75 -11.10
CA VAL A 111 3.74 1.21 -11.98
C VAL A 111 3.16 2.05 -13.13
N ALA A 112 2.09 1.59 -13.79
CA ALA A 112 1.43 2.35 -14.84
C ALA A 112 0.92 3.72 -14.35
N MET A 113 0.40 3.79 -13.12
CA MET A 113 -0.04 5.05 -12.53
C MET A 113 1.14 5.98 -12.19
N ALA A 114 2.28 5.43 -11.75
CA ALA A 114 3.50 6.21 -11.55
C ALA A 114 4.01 6.82 -12.87
N GLU A 115 3.98 6.05 -13.96
CA GLU A 115 4.34 6.53 -15.29
C GLU A 115 3.40 7.64 -15.80
N LEU A 116 2.09 7.50 -15.59
CA LEU A 116 1.11 8.54 -15.92
C LEU A 116 1.36 9.82 -15.09
N ARG A 117 1.73 9.68 -13.82
CA ARG A 117 2.11 10.82 -12.99
C ARG A 117 3.37 11.51 -13.53
N ALA A 118 4.41 10.75 -13.85
CA ALA A 118 5.65 11.29 -14.41
C ALA A 118 5.41 12.02 -15.76
N ALA A 119 4.43 11.56 -16.53
CA ALA A 119 4.00 12.19 -17.79
C ALA A 119 3.07 13.41 -17.57
N GLY A 120 2.79 13.83 -16.33
CA GLY A 120 1.89 14.96 -16.03
C GLY A 120 0.42 14.69 -16.30
N LYS A 121 0.01 13.42 -16.39
CA LYS A 121 -1.36 13.01 -16.72
C LYS A 121 -2.22 12.68 -15.49
N LEU A 122 -1.67 12.80 -14.28
CA LEU A 122 -2.43 12.70 -13.03
C LEU A 122 -2.60 14.07 -12.40
N PRO A 123 -3.66 14.27 -11.58
CA PRO A 123 -3.84 15.49 -10.81
C PRO A 123 -2.60 15.79 -9.98
N GLN A 124 -2.20 17.04 -9.94
CA GLN A 124 -1.18 17.53 -9.00
C GLN A 124 -1.86 17.87 -7.67
N PRO A 125 -1.17 17.74 -6.53
CA PRO A 125 -1.71 18.08 -5.22
C PRO A 125 -2.03 19.56 -5.07
#